data_f2d98db1eb013fc86c8b51553a2d77dc
#
_entry.id   f2d98db1eb013fc86c8b51553a2d77dc
#
_cell.length_a   1.000
_cell.length_b   1.000
_cell.length_c   1.000
_cell.angle_alpha   90.00
_cell.angle_beta   90.00
_cell.angle_gamma   90.00
#
_symmetry.space_group_name_H-M   'P 1'
#
loop_
_entity.id
_entity.type
_entity.pdbx_description
1 polymer ?
#
loop_
_entity_poly.entity_id
_entity_poly.type
_entity_poly.pdbx_seq_one_letter_code
_entity_poly.pdbx_strand_id
1 'polypeptide(L)'
;MGENVRQCRKDKGFTQEDLAEACNFSAAFCAQVETGSRMMSLPTLVKVSEVLHTTPNILIYGKTKNERIAHIVSMLDDMSESEISYIEETVLLARSWLHKK
;
A
#
# COMPACT_ATOMS: atom_id res chain seq x y z
N MET A 1 4.36 6.34 -9.35
CA MET A 1 3.83 4.98 -9.53
C MET A 1 4.57 3.95 -8.69
N GLY A 2 5.88 3.92 -8.73
CA GLY A 2 6.67 2.90 -8.03
C GLY A 2 6.39 2.83 -6.53
N GLU A 3 6.29 3.98 -5.87
CA GLU A 3 5.99 4.03 -4.45
C GLU A 3 4.60 3.48 -4.13
N ASN A 4 3.63 3.73 -5.01
CA ASN A 4 2.27 3.21 -4.85
C ASN A 4 2.23 1.69 -5.02
N VAL A 5 3.01 1.16 -5.96
CA VAL A 5 3.15 -0.30 -6.15
C VAL A 5 3.74 -0.91 -4.89
N ARG A 6 4.80 -0.33 -4.38
CA ARG A 6 5.45 -0.81 -3.16
C ARG A 6 4.50 -0.80 -1.97
N GLN A 7 3.75 0.28 -1.79
CA GLN A 7 2.81 0.40 -0.68
C GLN A 7 1.69 -0.65 -0.78
N CYS A 8 1.10 -0.81 -1.96
CA CYS A 8 0.04 -1.82 -2.17
C CYS A 8 0.58 -3.23 -1.96
N ARG A 9 1.82 -3.48 -2.39
CA ARG A 9 2.48 -4.77 -2.17
C ARG A 9 2.63 -5.07 -0.68
N LYS A 10 3.12 -4.09 0.08
CA LYS A 10 3.31 -4.21 1.53
C LYS A 10 1.98 -4.38 2.26
N ASP A 11 0.96 -3.64 1.85
CA ASP A 11 -0.39 -3.75 2.43
C ASP A 11 -0.95 -5.16 2.25
N LYS A 12 -0.58 -5.82 1.16
CA LYS A 12 -1.00 -7.20 0.87
C LYS A 12 -0.13 -8.23 1.61
N GLY A 13 0.97 -7.80 2.23
CA GLY A 13 1.91 -8.70 2.91
C GLY A 13 2.83 -9.44 1.96
N PHE A 14 3.00 -8.96 0.73
CA PHE A 14 3.85 -9.60 -0.28
C PHE A 14 5.27 -9.07 -0.22
N THR A 15 6.24 -9.99 -0.44
CA THR A 15 7.61 -9.60 -0.77
C THR A 15 7.68 -9.24 -2.25
N GLN A 16 8.81 -8.68 -2.70
CA GLN A 16 9.03 -8.44 -4.12
C GLN A 16 9.01 -9.75 -4.91
N GLU A 17 9.56 -10.82 -4.34
CA GLU A 17 9.55 -12.14 -4.93
C GLU A 17 8.12 -12.68 -5.06
N ASP A 18 7.29 -12.48 -4.06
CA ASP A 18 5.88 -12.91 -4.08
C ASP A 18 5.13 -12.26 -5.22
N LEU A 19 5.28 -10.94 -5.37
CA LEU A 19 4.61 -10.20 -6.43
C LEU A 19 5.13 -10.63 -7.79
N ALA A 20 6.44 -10.77 -7.91
CA ALA A 20 7.09 -11.19 -9.16
C ALA A 20 6.56 -12.56 -9.60
N GLU A 21 6.50 -13.52 -8.69
CA GLU A 21 5.99 -14.85 -8.97
C GLU A 21 4.53 -14.80 -9.42
N ALA A 22 3.69 -14.06 -8.69
CA ALA A 22 2.27 -13.95 -9.02
C ALA A 22 2.02 -13.27 -10.36
N CYS A 23 2.88 -12.35 -10.77
CA CYS A 23 2.74 -11.59 -12.01
C CYS A 23 3.59 -12.14 -13.16
N ASN A 24 4.35 -13.20 -12.92
CA ASN A 24 5.20 -13.85 -13.91
C ASN A 24 6.28 -12.92 -14.49
N PHE A 25 6.94 -12.17 -13.60
CA PHE A 25 8.14 -11.39 -13.96
C PHE A 25 9.21 -11.59 -12.89
N SER A 26 10.39 -10.97 -13.05
CA SER A 26 11.49 -11.18 -12.12
C SER A 26 11.38 -10.25 -10.90
N ALA A 27 11.95 -10.69 -9.77
CA ALA A 27 12.07 -9.84 -8.58
C ALA A 27 12.88 -8.58 -8.87
N ALA A 28 13.88 -8.68 -9.74
CA ALA A 28 14.70 -7.53 -10.19
C ALA A 28 13.81 -6.52 -10.93
N PHE A 29 12.91 -6.97 -11.79
CA PHE A 29 11.96 -6.09 -12.47
C PHE A 29 11.05 -5.40 -11.46
N CYS A 30 10.52 -6.13 -10.48
CA CYS A 30 9.69 -5.57 -9.42
C CYS A 30 10.45 -4.45 -8.68
N ALA A 31 11.68 -4.71 -8.28
CA ALA A 31 12.51 -3.71 -7.60
C ALA A 31 12.73 -2.46 -8.47
N GLN A 32 12.98 -2.65 -9.75
CA GLN A 32 13.19 -1.55 -10.70
C GLN A 32 11.92 -0.71 -10.89
N VAL A 33 10.76 -1.35 -10.95
CA VAL A 33 9.47 -0.64 -11.01
C VAL A 33 9.27 0.19 -9.75
N GLU A 34 9.53 -0.39 -8.59
CA GLU A 34 9.32 0.29 -7.31
C GLU A 34 10.26 1.49 -7.12
N THR A 35 11.47 1.42 -7.65
CA THR A 35 12.42 2.54 -7.60
C THR A 35 12.22 3.55 -8.72
N GLY A 36 11.38 3.24 -9.69
CA GLY A 36 11.11 4.12 -10.82
C GLY A 36 12.09 4.01 -11.97
N SER A 37 13.05 3.07 -11.92
CA SER A 37 14.03 2.88 -12.99
C SER A 37 13.47 2.12 -14.20
N ARG A 38 12.34 1.45 -14.04
CA ARG A 38 11.63 0.75 -15.12
C ARG A 38 10.15 1.06 -15.04
N MET A 39 9.51 1.13 -16.20
CA MET A 39 8.06 1.31 -16.28
C MET A 39 7.39 0.02 -16.69
N MET A 40 6.18 -0.20 -16.19
CA MET A 40 5.37 -1.34 -16.61
C MET A 40 4.62 -1.00 -17.89
N SER A 41 4.46 -1.99 -18.78
CA SER A 41 3.52 -1.89 -19.87
C SER A 41 2.10 -1.84 -19.31
N LEU A 42 1.13 -1.39 -20.10
CA LEU A 42 -0.25 -1.35 -19.66
C LEU A 42 -0.78 -2.75 -19.28
N PRO A 43 -0.55 -3.82 -20.05
CA PRO A 43 -0.98 -5.15 -19.62
C PRO A 43 -0.36 -5.58 -18.30
N THR A 44 0.92 -5.27 -18.06
CA THR A 44 1.58 -5.60 -16.79
C THR A 44 0.98 -4.80 -15.64
N LEU A 45 0.68 -3.52 -15.86
CA LEU A 45 0.06 -2.66 -14.86
C LEU A 45 -1.32 -3.23 -14.43
N VAL A 46 -2.12 -3.64 -15.40
CA VAL A 46 -3.43 -4.27 -15.15
C VAL A 46 -3.25 -5.55 -14.34
N LYS A 47 -2.29 -6.39 -14.72
CA LYS A 47 -2.00 -7.64 -14.01
C LYS A 47 -1.61 -7.39 -12.56
N VAL A 48 -0.71 -6.45 -12.32
CA VAL A 48 -0.26 -6.10 -10.97
C VAL A 48 -1.44 -5.58 -10.15
N SER A 49 -2.30 -4.75 -10.72
CA SER A 49 -3.47 -4.23 -10.01
C SER A 49 -4.43 -5.34 -9.61
N GLU A 50 -4.63 -6.34 -10.46
CA GLU A 50 -5.48 -7.48 -10.14
C GLU A 50 -4.88 -8.32 -9.00
N VAL A 51 -3.60 -8.62 -9.08
CA VAL A 51 -2.89 -9.41 -8.07
C VAL A 51 -2.90 -8.70 -6.71
N LEU A 52 -2.74 -7.39 -6.71
CA LEU A 52 -2.72 -6.60 -5.47
C LEU A 52 -4.11 -6.16 -5.02
N HIS A 53 -5.16 -6.59 -5.70
CA HIS A 53 -6.55 -6.22 -5.39
C HIS A 53 -6.74 -4.70 -5.29
N THR A 54 -6.17 -4.00 -6.25
CA THR A 54 -6.26 -2.55 -6.37
C THR A 54 -6.64 -2.18 -7.81
N THR A 55 -6.49 -0.94 -8.18
CA THR A 55 -6.80 -0.46 -9.52
C THR A 55 -5.57 0.16 -10.16
N PRO A 56 -5.47 0.17 -11.50
CA PRO A 56 -4.39 0.88 -12.18
C PRO A 56 -4.32 2.36 -11.77
N ASN A 57 -5.48 2.98 -11.56
CA ASN A 57 -5.56 4.38 -11.14
C ASN A 57 -4.85 4.61 -9.80
N ILE A 58 -5.07 3.73 -8.83
CA ILE A 58 -4.40 3.82 -7.52
C ILE A 58 -2.91 3.61 -7.66
N LEU A 59 -2.48 2.68 -8.52
CA LEU A 59 -1.05 2.45 -8.73
C LEU A 59 -0.35 3.65 -9.37
N ILE A 60 -1.06 4.38 -10.24
CA ILE A 60 -0.49 5.55 -10.93
C ILE A 60 -0.53 6.79 -10.05
N TYR A 61 -1.67 7.08 -9.44
CA TYR A 61 -1.94 8.35 -8.75
C TYR A 61 -1.96 8.25 -7.22
N GLY A 62 -2.00 7.05 -6.70
CA GLY A 62 -2.12 6.82 -5.26
C GLY A 62 -3.58 6.86 -4.79
N LYS A 63 -3.78 6.53 -3.53
CA LYS A 63 -5.11 6.56 -2.90
C LYS A 63 -5.48 7.98 -2.54
N THR A 64 -6.76 8.32 -2.69
CA THR A 64 -7.30 9.58 -2.18
C THR A 64 -7.27 9.57 -0.65
N LYS A 65 -7.46 10.73 -0.05
CA LYS A 65 -7.56 10.86 1.41
C LYS A 65 -8.67 9.95 1.97
N ASN A 66 -9.85 9.95 1.33
CA ASN A 66 -10.96 9.13 1.78
C ASN A 66 -10.65 7.63 1.68
N GLU A 67 -10.01 7.20 0.61
CA GLU A 67 -9.59 5.80 0.43
C GLU A 67 -8.57 5.40 1.49
N ARG A 68 -7.64 6.30 1.83
CA ARG A 68 -6.64 6.04 2.87
C ARG A 68 -7.28 5.93 4.25
N ILE A 69 -8.26 6.76 4.55
CA ILE A 69 -9.02 6.68 5.80
C ILE A 69 -9.77 5.35 5.88
N ALA A 70 -10.46 4.98 4.80
CA ALA A 70 -11.19 3.70 4.75
C ALA A 70 -10.25 2.51 4.96
N HIS A 71 -9.04 2.57 4.40
CA HIS A 71 -8.04 1.53 4.59
C HIS A 71 -7.62 1.41 6.06
N ILE A 72 -7.36 2.55 6.73
CA ILE A 72 -7.01 2.56 8.15
C ILE A 72 -8.15 1.96 8.98
N VAL A 73 -9.39 2.36 8.70
CA VAL A 73 -10.57 1.82 9.39
C VAL A 73 -10.65 0.30 9.23
N SER A 74 -10.42 -0.21 8.01
CA SER A 74 -10.46 -1.66 7.76
C SER A 74 -9.41 -2.41 8.55
N MET A 75 -8.26 -1.81 8.80
CA MET A 75 -7.22 -2.44 9.61
C MET A 75 -7.60 -2.56 11.09
N LEU A 76 -8.55 -1.76 11.55
CA LEU A 76 -8.99 -1.75 12.95
C LEU A 76 -10.14 -2.70 13.25
N ASP A 77 -10.82 -3.21 12.20
CA ASP A 77 -12.07 -3.98 12.36
C ASP A 77 -11.92 -5.25 13.20
N ASP A 78 -10.78 -5.90 13.12
CA ASP A 78 -10.53 -7.16 13.84
C ASP A 78 -9.71 -6.98 15.13
N MET A 79 -9.45 -5.75 15.53
CA MET A 79 -8.67 -5.46 16.73
C MET A 79 -9.53 -5.58 17.99
N SER A 80 -8.89 -6.04 19.08
CA SER A 80 -9.52 -6.10 20.40
C SER A 80 -9.69 -4.70 20.99
N GLU A 81 -10.49 -4.57 22.04
CA GLU A 81 -10.69 -3.28 22.72
C GLU A 81 -9.38 -2.70 23.26
N SER A 82 -8.50 -3.54 23.81
CA SER A 82 -7.21 -3.06 24.31
C SER A 82 -6.31 -2.56 23.19
N GLU A 83 -6.34 -3.21 22.04
CA GLU A 83 -5.58 -2.76 20.87
C GLU A 83 -6.13 -1.44 20.33
N ILE A 84 -7.45 -1.28 20.28
CA ILE A 84 -8.11 -0.05 19.87
C ILE A 84 -7.75 1.09 20.82
N SER A 85 -7.77 0.83 22.14
CA SER A 85 -7.36 1.84 23.14
C SER A 85 -5.94 2.31 22.91
N TYR A 86 -5.03 1.40 22.61
CA TYR A 86 -3.64 1.74 22.29
C TYR A 86 -3.54 2.62 21.05
N ILE A 87 -4.31 2.30 20.01
CA ILE A 87 -4.33 3.09 18.78
C ILE A 87 -4.90 4.49 19.05
N GLU A 88 -5.98 4.59 19.84
CA GLU A 88 -6.56 5.88 20.22
C GLU A 88 -5.52 6.77 20.92
N GLU A 89 -4.80 6.23 21.88
CA GLU A 89 -3.73 6.97 22.57
C GLU A 89 -2.64 7.42 21.61
N THR A 90 -2.25 6.55 20.69
CA THR A 90 -1.23 6.86 19.69
C THR A 90 -1.69 7.99 18.77
N VAL A 91 -2.95 7.97 18.34
CA VAL A 91 -3.51 9.03 17.49
C VAL A 91 -3.57 10.35 18.25
N LEU A 92 -3.99 10.33 19.51
CA LEU A 92 -4.04 11.54 20.34
C LEU A 92 -2.66 12.15 20.55
N LEU A 93 -1.65 11.32 20.79
CA LEU A 93 -0.26 11.76 20.89
C LEU A 93 0.23 12.37 19.58
N ALA A 94 -0.05 11.71 18.45
CA ALA A 94 0.34 12.20 17.14
C ALA A 94 -0.32 13.55 16.84
N ARG A 95 -1.59 13.71 17.16
CA ARG A 95 -2.32 14.98 16.97
C ARG A 95 -1.71 16.09 17.80
N SER A 96 -1.43 15.82 19.07
CA SER A 96 -0.80 16.77 19.97
C SER A 96 0.57 17.21 19.43
N TRP A 97 1.36 16.26 18.97
CA TRP A 97 2.70 16.50 18.45
C TRP A 97 2.64 17.29 17.13
N LEU A 98 1.72 16.93 16.22
CA LEU A 98 1.59 17.59 14.93
C LEU A 98 1.03 19.01 15.00
N HIS A 99 0.22 19.31 16.01
CA HIS A 99 -0.38 20.63 16.21
C HIS A 99 0.36 21.50 17.22
N LYS A 100 1.48 21.03 17.70
CA LYS A 100 2.30 21.74 18.67
C LYS A 100 3.23 22.70 17.93
N LYS A 101 2.78 23.91 17.69
CA LYS A 101 3.62 24.97 17.09
C LYS A 101 3.33 26.31 17.70
#